data_51f8ce09f5e38573a8739e6d96aaf5f6
#
_entry.id   51f8ce09f5e38573a8739e6d96aaf5f6
#
_cell.length_a   1.000
_cell.length_b   1.000
_cell.length_c   1.000
_cell.angle_alpha   90.00
_cell.angle_beta   90.00
_cell.angle_gamma   90.00
#
_symmetry.space_group_name_H-M   'P 1'
#
loop_
_entity.id
_entity.type
_entity.pdbx_description
1 polymer ?
#
loop_
_entity_poly.entity_id
_entity_poly.type
_entity_poly.pdbx_seq_one_letter_code
_entity_poly.pdbx_strand_id
1 'polypeptide(L)'
;MVQTVTDNHSAVSDVIAWELEGNHRPSRENVVIAASQDLSNGTVISYNANNQVQIFGGATGEVAAGIFIGERIVTNAEQTANGVVIARDARFVDGSLIYKSGLSNIKKTEALASLKALHITPVRSA
;
A
#
# COMPACT_ATOMS: atom_id res chain seq x y z
N MET A 1 -21.91 19.47 -8.34
CA MET A 1 -21.21 19.09 -8.61
C MET A 1 -20.82 18.27 -8.94
N VAL A 2 -20.45 17.92 -9.21
CA VAL A 2 -20.02 17.17 -9.43
C VAL A 2 -19.20 16.67 -9.63
N GLN A 3 -18.80 16.25 -9.61
CA GLN A 3 -18.01 15.80 -9.72
C GLN A 3 -17.65 14.98 -10.24
N THR A 4 -17.22 14.82 -10.55
CA THR A 4 -16.94 14.06 -11.11
C THR A 4 -16.29 13.22 -11.08
N VAL A 5 -16.36 12.64 -11.10
CA VAL A 5 -15.95 11.84 -10.95
C VAL A 5 -15.32 11.04 -11.55
N THR A 6 -14.96 11.21 -12.29
CA THR A 6 -14.29 10.51 -13.04
C THR A 6 -13.02 10.35 -12.84
N ASP A 7 -12.53 10.86 -12.08
CA ASP A 7 -11.25 10.70 -11.78
C ASP A 7 -11.01 9.30 -11.48
N ASN A 8 -9.90 8.77 -11.56
CA ASN A 8 -9.51 7.44 -11.23
C ASN A 8 -9.29 7.27 -9.75
N HIS A 9 -9.98 8.04 -9.00
CA HIS A 9 -9.84 8.09 -7.57
C HIS A 9 -10.47 6.86 -6.93
N SER A 10 -9.69 6.15 -6.12
CA SER A 10 -10.13 4.97 -5.41
C SER A 10 -10.32 5.30 -3.93
N ALA A 11 -11.42 4.90 -3.36
CA ALA A 11 -11.63 5.08 -1.93
C ALA A 11 -10.85 4.01 -1.14
N VAL A 12 -10.45 4.35 0.07
CA VAL A 12 -9.75 3.39 0.93
C VAL A 12 -10.57 2.12 1.10
N SER A 13 -11.88 2.24 1.23
CA SER A 13 -12.77 1.08 1.38
C SER A 13 -12.82 0.17 0.16
N ASP A 14 -12.32 0.62 -0.99
CA ASP A 14 -12.22 -0.25 -2.16
C ASP A 14 -11.09 -1.27 -2.01
N VAL A 15 -10.15 -1.00 -1.11
CA VAL A 15 -8.98 -1.86 -0.88
C VAL A 15 -9.03 -2.48 0.52
N ILE A 16 -9.30 -1.67 1.54
CA ILE A 16 -9.27 -2.13 2.93
C ILE A 16 -10.68 -2.45 3.40
N ALA A 17 -10.94 -3.74 3.57
CA ALA A 17 -12.24 -4.22 4.03
C ALA A 17 -12.40 -4.05 5.54
N TRP A 18 -11.30 -4.11 6.28
CA TRP A 18 -11.33 -4.02 7.73
C TRP A 18 -9.97 -3.58 8.27
N GLU A 19 -9.98 -2.78 9.32
CA GLU A 19 -8.78 -2.44 10.07
C GLU A 19 -9.17 -2.26 11.54
N LEU A 20 -8.19 -2.31 12.43
CA LEU A 20 -8.44 -2.03 13.83
C LEU A 20 -8.92 -0.62 13.99
N GLU A 21 -10.04 -0.47 14.69
CA GLU A 21 -10.61 0.84 14.96
C GLU A 21 -10.14 1.35 16.32
N GLY A 22 -10.21 2.64 16.49
CA GLY A 22 -9.80 3.28 17.71
C GLY A 22 -9.37 4.71 17.43
N ASN A 23 -9.12 5.47 18.47
CA ASN A 23 -8.79 6.88 18.34
C ASN A 23 -7.53 7.13 17.54
N HIS A 24 -6.60 6.18 17.52
CA HIS A 24 -5.31 6.35 16.86
C HIS A 24 -5.16 5.47 15.62
N ARG A 25 -6.21 4.76 15.23
CA ARG A 25 -6.19 3.85 14.09
C ARG A 25 -4.90 3.01 14.05
N PRO A 26 -4.74 2.06 14.97
CA PRO A 26 -3.45 1.38 15.15
C PRO A 26 -2.96 0.59 13.94
N SER A 27 -3.84 0.27 12.98
CA SER A 27 -3.41 -0.40 11.75
C SER A 27 -2.69 0.55 10.79
N ARG A 28 -2.91 1.84 10.92
CA ARG A 28 -2.34 2.86 10.03
C ARG A 28 -1.07 3.45 10.61
N GLU A 29 -0.19 3.86 9.72
CA GLU A 29 1.06 4.49 10.12
C GLU A 29 1.37 5.64 9.17
N ASN A 30 1.78 6.78 9.73
CA ASN A 30 2.24 7.92 8.94
C ASN A 30 3.68 7.66 8.52
N VAL A 31 3.96 7.86 7.25
CA VAL A 31 5.25 7.51 6.67
C VAL A 31 5.74 8.60 5.73
N VAL A 32 7.03 8.55 5.41
CA VAL A 32 7.62 9.39 4.39
C VAL A 32 7.75 8.56 3.11
N ILE A 33 7.22 9.08 2.01
CA ILE A 33 7.31 8.46 0.70
C ILE A 33 8.64 8.86 0.05
N ALA A 34 9.39 7.87 -0.42
CA ALA A 34 10.68 8.11 -1.06
C ALA A 34 10.53 8.92 -2.35
N ALA A 35 11.65 9.45 -2.83
CA ALA A 35 11.69 10.13 -4.12
C ALA A 35 11.41 9.15 -5.27
N SER A 36 10.96 9.67 -6.38
CA SER A 36 10.71 8.90 -7.61
C SER A 36 9.69 7.78 -7.44
N GLN A 37 8.65 8.02 -6.65
CA GLN A 37 7.58 7.05 -6.44
C GLN A 37 6.26 7.53 -7.04
N ASP A 38 5.42 6.57 -7.39
CA ASP A 38 4.05 6.80 -7.84
C ASP A 38 3.20 5.74 -7.15
N LEU A 39 2.53 6.14 -6.08
CA LEU A 39 1.77 5.22 -5.24
C LEU A 39 0.29 5.55 -5.32
N SER A 40 -0.50 4.54 -5.65
CA SER A 40 -1.95 4.64 -5.66
C SER A 40 -2.53 3.83 -4.52
N ASN A 41 -3.77 4.12 -4.14
CA ASN A 41 -4.46 3.37 -3.11
C ASN A 41 -4.43 1.87 -3.42
N GLY A 42 -3.89 1.08 -2.52
CA GLY A 42 -3.76 -0.37 -2.69
C GLY A 42 -2.37 -0.84 -3.09
N THR A 43 -1.42 0.06 -3.31
CA THR A 43 -0.07 -0.33 -3.70
C THR A 43 0.65 -1.03 -2.54
N VAL A 44 1.22 -2.21 -2.82
CA VAL A 44 2.05 -2.92 -1.85
C VAL A 44 3.40 -2.21 -1.76
N ILE A 45 3.83 -1.90 -0.54
CA ILE A 45 5.03 -1.09 -0.32
C ILE A 45 6.09 -1.83 0.47
N SER A 46 7.30 -1.31 0.38
CA SER A 46 8.42 -1.73 1.21
C SER A 46 9.16 -0.48 1.69
N TYR A 47 10.15 -0.66 2.56
CA TYR A 47 10.98 0.44 3.04
C TYR A 47 12.36 0.35 2.41
N ASN A 48 12.91 1.50 2.02
CA ASN A 48 14.27 1.56 1.51
C ASN A 48 15.28 1.70 2.67
N ALA A 49 16.55 1.83 2.34
CA ALA A 49 17.62 1.92 3.34
C ALA A 49 17.48 3.15 4.25
N ASN A 50 16.79 4.19 3.78
CA ASN A 50 16.53 5.41 4.56
C ASN A 50 15.23 5.35 5.34
N ASN A 51 14.62 4.17 5.39
CA ASN A 51 13.35 3.96 6.08
C ASN A 51 12.19 4.76 5.48
N GLN A 52 12.26 4.98 4.17
CA GLN A 52 11.21 5.67 3.41
C GLN A 52 10.45 4.64 2.58
N VAL A 53 9.18 4.94 2.32
CA VAL A 53 8.28 4.02 1.61
C VAL A 53 8.52 4.08 0.10
N GLN A 54 8.58 2.92 -0.51
CA GLN A 54 8.67 2.76 -1.95
C GLN A 54 7.77 1.60 -2.38
N ILE A 55 7.46 1.53 -3.67
CA ILE A 55 6.70 0.40 -4.18
C ILE A 55 7.54 -0.88 -3.98
N PHE A 56 6.87 -1.97 -3.54
CA PHE A 56 7.56 -3.25 -3.40
C PHE A 56 7.98 -3.75 -4.77
N GLY A 57 9.28 -3.88 -4.99
CA GLY A 57 9.83 -4.23 -6.28
C GLY A 57 10.34 -5.67 -6.40
N GLY A 58 10.31 -6.42 -5.32
CA GLY A 58 10.75 -7.82 -5.34
C GLY A 58 12.25 -8.01 -5.42
N ALA A 59 13.04 -6.99 -5.09
CA ALA A 59 14.49 -7.11 -5.06
C ALA A 59 14.93 -8.11 -4.00
N THR A 60 16.13 -8.65 -4.16
CA THR A 60 16.69 -9.59 -3.19
C THR A 60 16.73 -8.93 -1.81
N GLY A 61 16.13 -9.58 -0.82
CA GLY A 61 16.08 -9.07 0.55
C GLY A 61 15.00 -8.04 0.81
N GLU A 62 14.28 -7.60 -0.21
CA GLU A 62 13.17 -6.68 -0.04
C GLU A 62 11.95 -7.42 0.48
N VAL A 63 11.27 -6.85 1.47
CA VAL A 63 10.11 -7.47 2.11
C VAL A 63 8.92 -6.52 2.02
N ALA A 64 7.78 -7.02 1.61
CA ALA A 64 6.55 -6.23 1.62
C ALA A 64 6.22 -5.85 3.07
N ALA A 65 5.96 -4.56 3.30
CA ALA A 65 5.81 -4.03 4.65
C ALA A 65 4.45 -3.40 4.91
N GLY A 66 3.58 -3.36 3.93
CA GLY A 66 2.25 -2.79 4.11
C GLY A 66 1.60 -2.43 2.80
N ILE A 67 0.51 -1.67 2.91
CA ILE A 67 -0.31 -1.25 1.76
C ILE A 67 -0.50 0.26 1.84
N PHE A 68 -0.15 0.98 0.78
CA PHE A 68 -0.41 2.41 0.69
C PHE A 68 -1.92 2.65 0.54
N ILE A 69 -2.44 3.61 1.29
CA ILE A 69 -3.86 3.97 1.22
C ILE A 69 -4.02 5.47 1.02
N GLY A 70 -5.14 5.86 0.43
CA GLY A 70 -5.50 7.25 0.24
C GLY A 70 -5.24 7.73 -1.19
N GLU A 71 -5.18 9.04 -1.37
CA GLU A 71 -5.00 9.62 -2.69
C GLU A 71 -3.62 9.30 -3.26
N ARG A 72 -3.57 9.19 -4.58
CA ARG A 72 -2.33 8.92 -5.28
C ARG A 72 -1.28 9.97 -4.95
N ILE A 73 -0.07 9.53 -4.67
CA ILE A 73 1.07 10.40 -4.39
C ILE A 73 2.15 10.11 -5.43
N VAL A 74 2.63 11.17 -6.09
CA VAL A 74 3.72 11.09 -7.06
C VAL A 74 4.84 11.98 -6.57
N THR A 75 6.03 11.43 -6.43
CA THR A 75 7.22 12.19 -6.06
C THR A 75 8.21 12.21 -7.21
N ASN A 76 8.95 13.30 -7.35
CA ASN A 76 10.01 13.38 -8.36
C ASN A 76 11.36 12.96 -7.75
N ALA A 77 12.44 13.06 -8.54
CA ALA A 77 13.75 12.55 -8.16
C ALA A 77 14.37 13.28 -6.96
N GLU A 78 13.88 14.47 -6.63
CA GLU A 78 14.45 15.29 -5.56
C GLU A 78 13.46 15.59 -4.45
N GLN A 79 12.33 14.88 -4.43
CA GLN A 79 11.23 15.21 -3.56
C GLN A 79 10.76 13.99 -2.80
N THR A 80 10.41 14.19 -1.53
CA THR A 80 9.72 13.19 -0.73
C THR A 80 8.34 13.74 -0.40
N ALA A 81 7.47 12.90 0.16
CA ALA A 81 6.12 13.32 0.54
C ALA A 81 5.70 12.56 1.79
N ASN A 82 4.65 13.04 2.44
CA ASN A 82 4.06 12.34 3.57
C ASN A 82 2.87 11.52 3.08
N GLY A 83 2.70 10.34 3.64
CA GLY A 83 1.59 9.47 3.29
C GLY A 83 1.19 8.59 4.45
N VAL A 84 0.20 7.72 4.21
CA VAL A 84 -0.32 6.80 5.20
C VAL A 84 -0.33 5.40 4.60
N VAL A 85 0.09 4.43 5.39
CA VAL A 85 0.04 3.02 4.97
C VAL A 85 -0.68 2.20 6.01
N ILE A 86 -1.22 1.06 5.59
CA ILE A 86 -1.67 0.01 6.50
C ILE A 86 -0.43 -0.82 6.81
N ALA A 87 -0.03 -0.82 8.08
CA ALA A 87 1.21 -1.47 8.50
C ALA A 87 0.98 -2.79 9.22
N ARG A 88 -0.23 -3.04 9.70
CA ARG A 88 -0.55 -4.25 10.47
C ARG A 88 -2.06 -4.41 10.66
N ASP A 89 -2.48 -5.63 11.02
CA ASP A 89 -3.83 -5.92 11.55
C ASP A 89 -4.95 -5.33 10.70
N ALA A 90 -5.06 -5.80 9.47
CA ALA A 90 -6.11 -5.35 8.56
C ALA A 90 -6.49 -6.46 7.61
N ARG A 91 -7.59 -6.27 6.90
CA ARG A 91 -8.00 -7.16 5.82
C ARG A 91 -8.23 -6.34 4.56
N PHE A 92 -7.68 -6.80 3.46
CA PHE A 92 -7.84 -6.12 2.17
C PHE A 92 -8.77 -6.93 1.27
N VAL A 93 -9.39 -6.25 0.33
CA VAL A 93 -10.25 -6.89 -0.66
C VAL A 93 -9.36 -7.69 -1.62
N ASP A 94 -9.63 -8.99 -1.74
CA ASP A 94 -8.83 -9.85 -2.59
C ASP A 94 -8.85 -9.36 -4.03
N GLY A 95 -7.68 -9.27 -4.63
CA GLY A 95 -7.53 -8.78 -6.00
C GLY A 95 -7.43 -7.27 -6.13
N SER A 96 -7.53 -6.52 -5.01
CA SER A 96 -7.47 -5.06 -5.06
C SER A 96 -6.07 -4.49 -4.94
N LEU A 97 -5.07 -5.31 -4.64
CA LEU A 97 -3.71 -4.81 -4.44
C LEU A 97 -3.04 -4.47 -5.76
N ILE A 98 -2.23 -3.41 -5.74
CA ILE A 98 -1.47 -2.95 -6.89
C ILE A 98 -0.01 -3.32 -6.68
N TYR A 99 0.58 -3.96 -7.66
CA TYR A 99 1.98 -4.36 -7.64
C TYR A 99 2.74 -3.60 -8.72
N LYS A 100 4.06 -3.54 -8.54
CA LYS A 100 4.93 -2.96 -9.56
C LYS A 100 4.74 -3.69 -10.89
N SER A 101 4.71 -2.92 -11.98
CA SER A 101 4.57 -3.48 -13.32
C SER A 101 5.70 -4.49 -13.58
N GLY A 102 5.33 -5.65 -14.10
CA GLY A 102 6.29 -6.71 -14.40
C GLY A 102 6.68 -7.60 -13.24
N LEU A 103 6.09 -7.40 -12.06
CA LEU A 103 6.41 -8.23 -10.90
C LEU A 103 5.95 -9.66 -11.15
N SER A 104 6.83 -10.64 -10.89
CA SER A 104 6.50 -12.05 -11.12
C SER A 104 5.48 -12.57 -10.12
N ASN A 105 4.77 -13.65 -10.48
CA ASN A 105 3.80 -14.26 -9.57
C ASN A 105 4.47 -14.81 -8.32
N ILE A 106 5.71 -15.28 -8.42
CA ILE A 106 6.47 -15.76 -7.26
C ILE A 106 6.67 -14.61 -6.27
N LYS A 107 7.05 -13.44 -6.77
CA LYS A 107 7.26 -12.27 -5.91
C LYS A 107 5.96 -11.75 -5.31
N LYS A 108 4.87 -11.82 -6.05
CA LYS A 108 3.55 -11.48 -5.51
C LYS A 108 3.17 -12.41 -4.38
N THR A 109 3.43 -13.70 -4.53
CA THR A 109 3.16 -14.70 -3.48
C THR A 109 4.01 -14.42 -2.24
N GLU A 110 5.28 -14.07 -2.44
CA GLU A 110 6.16 -13.69 -1.32
C GLU A 110 5.64 -12.44 -0.61
N ALA A 111 5.17 -11.46 -1.37
CA ALA A 111 4.60 -10.24 -0.79
C ALA A 111 3.38 -10.56 0.07
N LEU A 112 2.48 -11.41 -0.42
CA LEU A 112 1.30 -11.81 0.34
C LEU A 112 1.67 -12.55 1.61
N ALA A 113 2.71 -13.39 1.58
CA ALA A 113 3.19 -14.09 2.77
C ALA A 113 3.76 -13.09 3.78
N SER A 114 4.49 -12.07 3.31
CA SER A 114 5.03 -11.04 4.19
C SER A 114 3.91 -10.21 4.84
N LEU A 115 2.88 -9.89 4.08
CA LEU A 115 1.72 -9.16 4.61
C LEU A 115 0.99 -10.01 5.64
N LYS A 116 0.85 -11.30 5.39
CA LYS A 116 0.22 -12.22 6.35
C LYS A 116 0.98 -12.24 7.68
N ALA A 117 2.29 -12.15 7.65
CA ALA A 117 3.11 -12.09 8.86
C ALA A 117 2.83 -10.82 9.66
N LEU A 118 2.32 -9.77 9.02
CA LEU A 118 1.90 -8.53 9.67
C LEU A 118 0.41 -8.57 10.05
N HIS A 119 -0.25 -9.72 9.87
CA HIS A 119 -1.69 -9.89 10.07
C HIS A 119 -2.52 -9.03 9.12
N ILE A 120 -2.03 -8.87 7.90
CA ILE A 120 -2.77 -8.23 6.81
C ILE A 120 -3.17 -9.35 5.85
N THR A 121 -4.46 -9.66 5.81
CA THR A 121 -4.96 -10.85 5.10
C THR A 121 -6.07 -10.47 4.12
N PRO A 122 -6.28 -11.29 3.07
CA PRO A 122 -7.33 -11.00 2.10
C PRO A 122 -8.71 -11.44 2.59
N VAL A 123 -9.74 -10.74 2.10
CA VAL A 123 -11.11 -11.19 2.20
C VAL A 123 -11.69 -11.20 0.80
N ARG A 124 -12.68 -12.03 0.57
CA ARG A 124 -13.35 -12.07 -0.72
C ARG A 124 -14.12 -10.79 -0.94
N SER A 125 -14.08 -10.29 -2.16
CA SER A 125 -15.01 -9.25 -2.52
C SER A 125 -16.39 -9.88 -2.64
N ALA A 126 -17.37 -9.19 -2.14
CA ALA A 126 -18.74 -9.68 -2.15
C ALA A 126 -19.34 -9.63 -3.55
#